data_8f8f6d73f56ec161cf0ab343fc75a4c1
#
_entry.id   8f8f6d73f56ec161cf0ab343fc75a4c1
#
_cell.length_a   1.000
_cell.length_b   1.000
_cell.length_c   1.000
_cell.angle_alpha   90.00
_cell.angle_beta   90.00
_cell.angle_gamma   90.00
#
_symmetry.space_group_name_H-M   'P 1'
#
loop_
_entity.id
_entity.type
_entity.pdbx_description
1 polymer ?
#
loop_
_entity_poly.entity_id
_entity_poly.type
_entity_poly.pdbx_seq_one_letter_code
_entity_poly.pdbx_strand_id
1 'polypeptide(L)'
;MKKWTRICAAGILAFVLSACGQTAVPKENPITGEKEEVVVKSELTAGEVMKKANAAAETQQSMHSDMEILQTLEMGDEKQEITSTIDMDMILEPLAMRQTMNMQVGGEEMAIEQYMTEEGFFMKDPQSGRWVKLPNDMYKEVTGQMAGVTESPVDFSMYKEYAKDFIFEETHDEYVLTLEGSGEKFSELMKEMLGKNMPLGTDEAMPVEADMKVEKINLQFSIDKKTFFTKDFDMDMIMTMDEQGQKIKVTQNVTGTMTKINEVDEIKIPKEIIDNAQKMDSRTNQQ
;
A
#
# COMPACT_ATOMS: atom_id res chain seq x y z
N MET A 1 -77.97 -1.93 3.10
CA MET A 1 -76.97 -2.01 4.19
C MET A 1 -75.84 -2.88 3.63
N LYS A 2 -74.79 -2.23 3.10
CA LYS A 2 -73.59 -2.89 2.50
C LYS A 2 -72.49 -2.93 3.53
N LYS A 3 -72.09 -4.12 3.97
CA LYS A 3 -70.95 -4.35 4.85
C LYS A 3 -69.69 -4.33 4.01
N TRP A 4 -68.79 -3.39 4.29
CA TRP A 4 -67.46 -3.30 3.69
C TRP A 4 -66.46 -4.06 4.55
N THR A 5 -65.97 -5.14 4.04
CA THR A 5 -64.89 -5.96 4.66
C THR A 5 -63.56 -5.34 4.29
N ARG A 6 -62.85 -4.74 5.30
CA ARG A 6 -61.47 -4.29 5.14
C ARG A 6 -60.53 -5.48 5.31
N ILE A 7 -59.85 -5.86 4.24
CA ILE A 7 -58.74 -6.80 4.29
C ILE A 7 -57.51 -6.02 4.67
N CYS A 8 -57.00 -6.22 5.92
CA CYS A 8 -55.66 -5.79 6.31
C CYS A 8 -54.64 -6.78 5.79
N ALA A 9 -53.93 -6.43 4.74
CA ALA A 9 -52.72 -7.13 4.33
C ALA A 9 -51.61 -6.76 5.32
N ALA A 10 -51.33 -7.64 6.27
CA ALA A 10 -50.14 -7.56 7.11
C ALA A 10 -48.93 -7.99 6.27
N GLY A 11 -48.15 -7.02 5.79
CA GLY A 11 -46.83 -7.26 5.20
C GLY A 11 -45.88 -7.74 6.29
N ILE A 12 -45.56 -9.01 6.25
CA ILE A 12 -44.48 -9.57 7.07
C ILE A 12 -43.18 -9.10 6.45
N LEU A 13 -42.58 -8.05 7.04
CA LEU A 13 -41.17 -7.72 6.80
C LEU A 13 -40.33 -8.81 7.46
N ALA A 14 -39.90 -9.77 6.66
CA ALA A 14 -38.89 -10.72 7.09
C ALA A 14 -37.56 -9.96 7.21
N PHE A 15 -37.24 -9.47 8.42
CA PHE A 15 -35.88 -9.15 8.77
C PHE A 15 -35.08 -10.44 8.79
N VAL A 16 -34.38 -10.70 7.69
CA VAL A 16 -33.33 -11.73 7.70
C VAL A 16 -32.19 -11.13 8.53
N LEU A 17 -32.11 -11.53 9.79
CA LEU A 17 -30.93 -11.36 10.64
C LEU A 17 -29.81 -12.23 10.06
N SER A 18 -29.11 -11.71 9.04
CA SER A 18 -27.85 -12.30 8.61
C SER A 18 -26.77 -11.96 9.63
N ALA A 19 -26.56 -12.85 10.58
CA ALA A 19 -25.48 -12.83 11.55
C ALA A 19 -24.14 -13.30 10.92
N CYS A 20 -23.87 -12.98 9.67
CA CYS A 20 -22.61 -13.30 9.00
C CYS A 20 -22.29 -12.17 8.03
N GLY A 21 -21.30 -11.35 8.36
CA GLY A 21 -20.60 -10.38 7.54
C GLY A 21 -21.38 -9.68 6.41
N GLN A 22 -21.13 -8.42 6.22
CA GLN A 22 -21.76 -7.66 5.13
C GLN A 22 -21.20 -8.15 3.79
N THR A 23 -22.06 -8.57 2.85
CA THR A 23 -21.68 -8.89 1.47
C THR A 23 -21.52 -7.61 0.65
N ALA A 24 -20.73 -7.69 -0.43
CA ALA A 24 -20.49 -6.56 -1.32
C ALA A 24 -21.77 -5.94 -1.87
N VAL A 25 -21.77 -4.63 -2.03
CA VAL A 25 -22.80 -3.89 -2.75
C VAL A 25 -22.21 -3.36 -4.06
N PRO A 26 -23.02 -3.21 -5.15
CA PRO A 26 -22.53 -2.60 -6.39
C PRO A 26 -21.96 -1.21 -6.13
N LYS A 27 -20.74 -0.95 -6.66
CA LYS A 27 -20.07 0.34 -6.53
C LYS A 27 -20.90 1.43 -7.20
N GLU A 28 -21.04 2.56 -6.56
CA GLU A 28 -21.76 3.71 -7.08
C GLU A 28 -20.79 4.74 -7.64
N ASN A 29 -21.05 5.24 -8.84
CA ASN A 29 -20.28 6.31 -9.42
C ASN A 29 -20.49 7.61 -8.61
N PRO A 30 -19.46 8.20 -8.01
CA PRO A 30 -19.61 9.36 -7.11
C PRO A 30 -20.10 10.63 -7.82
N ILE A 31 -20.04 10.68 -9.17
CA ILE A 31 -20.45 11.84 -9.97
C ILE A 31 -21.89 11.69 -10.46
N THR A 32 -22.26 10.50 -10.97
CA THR A 32 -23.57 10.28 -11.58
C THR A 32 -24.57 9.64 -10.62
N GLY A 33 -24.11 9.02 -9.52
CA GLY A 33 -24.94 8.24 -8.61
C GLY A 33 -25.45 6.92 -9.23
N GLU A 34 -24.96 6.55 -10.41
CA GLU A 34 -25.31 5.30 -11.05
C GLU A 34 -24.52 4.15 -10.46
N LYS A 35 -25.20 3.04 -10.16
CA LYS A 35 -24.55 1.82 -9.67
C LYS A 35 -24.00 1.02 -10.85
N GLU A 36 -22.80 0.50 -10.68
CA GLU A 36 -22.22 -0.40 -11.69
C GLU A 36 -23.08 -1.66 -11.86
N GLU A 37 -23.21 -2.11 -13.10
CA GLU A 37 -23.96 -3.32 -13.41
C GLU A 37 -23.13 -4.55 -13.02
N VAL A 38 -23.54 -5.23 -11.95
CA VAL A 38 -22.93 -6.47 -11.49
C VAL A 38 -23.77 -7.66 -11.95
N VAL A 39 -23.28 -8.38 -12.94
CA VAL A 39 -24.02 -9.51 -13.56
C VAL A 39 -24.21 -10.67 -12.58
N VAL A 40 -23.21 -10.94 -11.72
CA VAL A 40 -23.28 -11.97 -10.68
C VAL A 40 -22.82 -11.36 -9.36
N LYS A 41 -23.76 -11.15 -8.45
CA LYS A 41 -23.46 -10.62 -7.13
C LYS A 41 -22.70 -11.66 -6.31
N SER A 42 -21.62 -11.22 -5.65
CA SER A 42 -20.86 -12.07 -4.76
C SER A 42 -21.61 -12.35 -3.46
N GLU A 43 -21.49 -13.59 -2.96
CA GLU A 43 -21.96 -13.97 -1.64
C GLU A 43 -20.85 -13.86 -0.57
N LEU A 44 -19.61 -13.51 -0.97
CA LEU A 44 -18.47 -13.37 -0.06
C LEU A 44 -18.60 -12.14 0.82
N THR A 45 -18.08 -12.24 2.03
CA THR A 45 -17.92 -11.12 2.95
C THR A 45 -16.55 -10.45 2.76
N ALA A 46 -16.37 -9.22 3.23
CA ALA A 46 -15.08 -8.52 3.20
C ALA A 46 -13.95 -9.37 3.81
N GLY A 47 -14.19 -9.99 4.98
CA GLY A 47 -13.20 -10.83 5.63
C GLY A 47 -12.83 -12.09 4.83
N GLU A 48 -13.78 -12.67 4.09
CA GLU A 48 -13.51 -13.82 3.20
C GLU A 48 -12.71 -13.39 1.97
N VAL A 49 -12.99 -12.20 1.42
CA VAL A 49 -12.20 -11.65 0.30
C VAL A 49 -10.77 -11.33 0.78
N MET A 50 -10.59 -10.70 1.93
CA MET A 50 -9.27 -10.44 2.51
C MET A 50 -8.48 -11.73 2.72
N LYS A 51 -9.12 -12.78 3.27
CA LYS A 51 -8.48 -14.09 3.46
C LYS A 51 -8.05 -14.71 2.13
N LYS A 52 -8.88 -14.60 1.09
CA LYS A 52 -8.54 -15.12 -0.25
C LYS A 52 -7.45 -14.31 -0.90
N ALA A 53 -7.43 -12.97 -0.70
CA ALA A 53 -6.39 -12.10 -1.20
C ALA A 53 -5.03 -12.41 -0.54
N ASN A 54 -4.98 -12.66 0.76
CA ASN A 54 -3.76 -13.12 1.42
C ASN A 54 -3.28 -14.46 0.84
N ALA A 55 -4.18 -15.44 0.69
CA ALA A 55 -3.81 -16.72 0.10
C ALA A 55 -3.35 -16.60 -1.38
N ALA A 56 -3.90 -15.65 -2.13
CA ALA A 56 -3.43 -15.35 -3.48
C ALA A 56 -2.03 -14.72 -3.44
N ALA A 57 -1.79 -13.76 -2.54
CA ALA A 57 -0.49 -13.11 -2.37
C ALA A 57 0.63 -14.12 -2.06
N GLU A 58 0.37 -15.17 -1.28
CA GLU A 58 1.32 -16.27 -1.02
C GLU A 58 1.71 -17.05 -2.29
N THR A 59 0.91 -16.98 -3.36
CA THR A 59 1.21 -17.62 -4.65
C THR A 59 1.88 -16.67 -5.65
N GLN A 60 2.06 -15.42 -5.28
CA GLN A 60 2.66 -14.42 -6.13
C GLN A 60 4.17 -14.68 -6.23
N GLN A 61 4.68 -14.70 -7.46
CA GLN A 61 6.10 -14.92 -7.75
C GLN A 61 6.79 -13.66 -8.26
N SER A 62 6.04 -12.80 -8.92
CA SER A 62 6.54 -11.54 -9.43
C SER A 62 5.42 -10.52 -9.62
N MET A 63 5.79 -9.25 -9.70
CA MET A 63 4.86 -8.15 -10.00
C MET A 63 5.60 -6.94 -10.57
N HIS A 64 4.88 -6.14 -11.33
CA HIS A 64 5.23 -4.77 -11.65
C HIS A 64 4.33 -3.83 -10.84
N SER A 65 4.92 -2.78 -10.29
CA SER A 65 4.20 -1.78 -9.50
C SER A 65 4.54 -0.37 -9.95
N ASP A 66 3.51 0.42 -10.24
CA ASP A 66 3.59 1.87 -10.42
C ASP A 66 2.99 2.53 -9.18
N MET A 67 3.72 3.48 -8.58
CA MET A 67 3.23 4.22 -7.41
C MET A 67 3.47 5.72 -7.57
N GLU A 68 2.52 6.51 -7.11
CA GLU A 68 2.63 7.96 -6.94
C GLU A 68 2.40 8.33 -5.48
N ILE A 69 3.27 9.16 -4.94
CA ILE A 69 3.23 9.62 -3.55
C ILE A 69 3.27 11.14 -3.55
N LEU A 70 2.22 11.76 -3.06
CA LEU A 70 2.15 13.20 -2.80
C LEU A 70 2.18 13.41 -1.29
N GLN A 71 3.19 14.09 -0.80
CA GLN A 71 3.37 14.33 0.64
C GLN A 71 3.57 15.82 0.91
N THR A 72 2.87 16.31 1.93
CA THR A 72 3.08 17.64 2.50
C THR A 72 3.47 17.52 3.95
N LEU A 73 4.59 18.14 4.32
CA LEU A 73 5.06 18.30 5.69
C LEU A 73 4.85 19.75 6.12
N GLU A 74 4.13 19.96 7.22
CA GLU A 74 3.91 21.29 7.81
C GLU A 74 4.53 21.32 9.22
N MET A 75 5.44 22.26 9.46
CA MET A 75 6.17 22.42 10.71
C MET A 75 6.21 23.91 11.09
N GLY A 76 5.31 24.32 11.99
CA GLY A 76 5.06 25.74 12.26
C GLY A 76 4.55 26.45 11.00
N ASP A 77 5.32 27.47 10.55
CA ASP A 77 4.99 28.25 9.34
C ASP A 77 5.67 27.65 8.08
N GLU A 78 6.50 26.62 8.23
CA GLU A 78 7.20 25.98 7.11
C GLU A 78 6.33 24.87 6.50
N LYS A 79 6.30 24.87 5.17
CA LYS A 79 5.61 23.85 4.38
C LYS A 79 6.53 23.29 3.32
N GLN A 80 6.67 21.97 3.29
CA GLN A 80 7.45 21.27 2.29
C GLN A 80 6.52 20.29 1.52
N GLU A 81 6.59 20.35 0.21
CA GLU A 81 5.86 19.43 -0.68
C GLU A 81 6.86 18.49 -1.33
N ILE A 82 6.54 17.21 -1.31
CA ILE A 82 7.33 16.12 -1.89
C ILE A 82 6.42 15.34 -2.81
N THR A 83 6.84 15.20 -4.05
CA THR A 83 6.17 14.31 -5.03
C THR A 83 7.16 13.21 -5.39
N SER A 84 6.72 11.95 -5.35
CA SER A 84 7.54 10.82 -5.77
C SER A 84 6.75 9.91 -6.70
N THR A 85 7.40 9.40 -7.74
CA THR A 85 6.89 8.34 -8.58
C THR A 85 7.85 7.17 -8.55
N ILE A 86 7.31 5.95 -8.48
CA ILE A 86 8.08 4.71 -8.40
C ILE A 86 7.57 3.77 -9.49
N ASP A 87 8.48 3.31 -10.35
CA ASP A 87 8.29 2.22 -11.32
C ASP A 87 9.16 1.06 -10.85
N MET A 88 8.57 -0.09 -10.56
CA MET A 88 9.26 -1.22 -9.96
C MET A 88 8.82 -2.55 -10.56
N ASP A 89 9.80 -3.32 -11.05
CA ASP A 89 9.65 -4.76 -11.28
C ASP A 89 10.25 -5.55 -10.12
N MET A 90 9.55 -6.55 -9.62
CA MET A 90 9.99 -7.41 -8.52
C MET A 90 9.74 -8.87 -8.84
N ILE A 91 10.73 -9.70 -8.57
CA ILE A 91 10.64 -11.17 -8.49
C ILE A 91 10.87 -11.55 -7.02
N LEU A 92 10.01 -12.41 -6.48
CA LEU A 92 10.03 -12.73 -5.04
C LEU A 92 10.98 -13.89 -4.73
N GLU A 93 11.14 -14.86 -5.65
CA GLU A 93 12.04 -16.00 -5.44
C GLU A 93 12.66 -16.48 -6.77
N PRO A 94 14.02 -16.39 -6.95
CA PRO A 94 14.94 -15.67 -6.07
C PRO A 94 14.67 -14.18 -6.09
N LEU A 95 14.88 -13.51 -4.94
CA LEU A 95 14.59 -12.09 -4.83
C LEU A 95 15.40 -11.26 -5.83
N ALA A 96 14.69 -10.57 -6.71
CA ALA A 96 15.28 -9.62 -7.65
C ALA A 96 14.36 -8.41 -7.81
N MET A 97 14.95 -7.23 -7.96
CA MET A 97 14.23 -5.96 -8.11
C MET A 97 14.95 -5.04 -9.10
N ARG A 98 14.17 -4.38 -9.92
CA ARG A 98 14.58 -3.19 -10.66
C ARG A 98 13.62 -2.08 -10.30
N GLN A 99 14.14 -0.92 -9.91
CA GLN A 99 13.32 0.22 -9.51
C GLN A 99 13.89 1.52 -10.09
N THR A 100 12.98 2.38 -10.52
CA THR A 100 13.24 3.79 -10.80
C THR A 100 12.33 4.63 -9.92
N MET A 101 12.92 5.53 -9.13
CA MET A 101 12.19 6.49 -8.32
C MET A 101 12.55 7.88 -8.80
N ASN A 102 11.54 8.70 -9.13
CA ASN A 102 11.72 10.12 -9.36
C ASN A 102 11.08 10.87 -8.19
N MET A 103 11.83 11.81 -7.63
CA MET A 103 11.40 12.61 -6.48
C MET A 103 11.58 14.08 -6.79
N GLN A 104 10.59 14.89 -6.42
CA GLN A 104 10.64 16.35 -6.47
C GLN A 104 10.46 16.92 -5.08
N VAL A 105 11.44 17.71 -4.61
CA VAL A 105 11.44 18.34 -3.29
C VAL A 105 11.84 19.80 -3.46
N GLY A 106 10.97 20.74 -3.07
CA GLY A 106 11.29 22.17 -3.14
C GLY A 106 11.63 22.69 -4.54
N GLY A 107 11.18 21.99 -5.61
CA GLY A 107 11.47 22.33 -7.00
C GLY A 107 12.75 21.69 -7.56
N GLU A 108 13.49 20.95 -6.75
CA GLU A 108 14.62 20.12 -7.20
C GLU A 108 14.14 18.71 -7.55
N GLU A 109 14.58 18.20 -8.70
CA GLU A 109 14.27 16.86 -9.16
C GLU A 109 15.45 15.93 -8.89
N MET A 110 15.15 14.72 -8.40
CA MET A 110 16.12 13.67 -8.16
C MET A 110 15.59 12.36 -8.73
N ALA A 111 16.42 11.65 -9.49
CA ALA A 111 16.12 10.32 -9.99
C ALA A 111 17.06 9.30 -9.37
N ILE A 112 16.50 8.21 -8.83
CA ILE A 112 17.22 7.10 -8.24
C ILE A 112 16.87 5.84 -9.04
N GLU A 113 17.89 5.23 -9.67
CA GLU A 113 17.77 3.94 -10.34
C GLU A 113 18.49 2.89 -9.50
N GLN A 114 17.88 1.72 -9.33
CA GLN A 114 18.47 0.65 -8.55
C GLN A 114 18.14 -0.73 -9.08
N TYR A 115 19.08 -1.64 -8.90
CA TYR A 115 18.95 -3.06 -9.17
C TYR A 115 19.36 -3.86 -7.94
N MET A 116 18.60 -4.87 -7.62
CA MET A 116 18.92 -5.84 -6.59
C MET A 116 18.70 -7.25 -7.14
N THR A 117 19.73 -8.08 -7.10
CA THR A 117 19.70 -9.49 -7.48
C THR A 117 20.69 -10.26 -6.61
N GLU A 118 20.85 -11.57 -6.82
CA GLU A 118 21.92 -12.36 -6.16
C GLU A 118 23.33 -11.82 -6.43
N GLU A 119 23.54 -11.04 -7.51
CA GLU A 119 24.82 -10.39 -7.82
C GLU A 119 25.13 -9.20 -6.91
N GLY A 120 24.14 -8.70 -6.17
CA GLY A 120 24.24 -7.61 -5.21
C GLY A 120 23.21 -6.51 -5.40
N PHE A 121 23.37 -5.42 -4.64
CA PHE A 121 22.56 -4.23 -4.75
C PHE A 121 23.38 -3.11 -5.39
N PHE A 122 22.85 -2.59 -6.49
CA PHE A 122 23.44 -1.50 -7.27
C PHE A 122 22.49 -0.32 -7.30
N MET A 123 23.01 0.85 -7.00
CA MET A 123 22.25 2.10 -6.99
C MET A 123 23.00 3.14 -7.81
N LYS A 124 22.28 3.91 -8.59
CA LYS A 124 22.83 5.06 -9.29
C LYS A 124 22.83 6.27 -8.36
N ASP A 125 24.00 6.78 -8.07
CA ASP A 125 24.15 7.98 -7.26
C ASP A 125 23.55 9.19 -7.99
N PRO A 126 22.57 9.89 -7.41
CA PRO A 126 21.83 10.94 -8.10
C PRO A 126 22.66 12.19 -8.37
N GLN A 127 23.73 12.42 -7.64
CA GLN A 127 24.58 13.60 -7.80
C GLN A 127 25.65 13.38 -8.85
N SER A 128 26.32 12.23 -8.85
CA SER A 128 27.41 11.94 -9.79
C SER A 128 26.95 11.18 -11.03
N GLY A 129 25.75 10.59 -11.02
CA GLY A 129 25.22 9.72 -12.08
C GLY A 129 25.96 8.39 -12.20
N ARG A 130 26.81 8.03 -11.26
CA ARG A 130 27.62 6.81 -11.26
C ARG A 130 26.93 5.69 -10.52
N TRP A 131 27.10 4.48 -11.03
CA TRP A 131 26.63 3.29 -10.34
C TRP A 131 27.56 2.94 -9.17
N VAL A 132 26.95 2.62 -8.05
CA VAL A 132 27.61 2.21 -6.81
C VAL A 132 27.06 0.84 -6.41
N LYS A 133 27.97 -0.09 -6.12
CA LYS A 133 27.59 -1.39 -5.55
C LYS A 133 27.69 -1.31 -4.02
N LEU A 134 26.61 -1.65 -3.33
CA LEU A 134 26.61 -1.70 -1.87
C LEU A 134 27.48 -2.85 -1.35
N PRO A 135 28.07 -2.68 -0.13
CA PRO A 135 28.76 -3.76 0.57
C PRO A 135 27.83 -4.96 0.83
N ASN A 136 28.41 -6.17 0.86
CA ASN A 136 27.63 -7.39 1.04
C ASN A 136 26.89 -7.49 2.38
N ASP A 137 27.39 -6.85 3.42
CA ASP A 137 26.73 -6.75 4.73
C ASP A 137 25.46 -5.90 4.63
N MET A 138 25.53 -4.73 4.01
CA MET A 138 24.36 -3.89 3.74
C MET A 138 23.35 -4.59 2.80
N TYR A 139 23.83 -5.27 1.77
CA TYR A 139 22.96 -6.07 0.89
C TYR A 139 22.16 -7.11 1.68
N LYS A 140 22.82 -7.86 2.59
CA LYS A 140 22.16 -8.86 3.43
C LYS A 140 21.17 -8.24 4.41
N GLU A 141 21.47 -7.06 4.92
CA GLU A 141 20.56 -6.33 5.78
C GLU A 141 19.30 -5.91 5.02
N VAL A 142 19.44 -5.29 3.85
CA VAL A 142 18.31 -4.89 3.00
C VAL A 142 17.47 -6.10 2.59
N THR A 143 18.09 -7.19 2.12
CA THR A 143 17.34 -8.39 1.72
C THR A 143 16.66 -9.07 2.92
N GLY A 144 17.27 -9.02 4.10
CA GLY A 144 16.65 -9.53 5.33
C GLY A 144 15.41 -8.73 5.76
N GLN A 145 15.45 -7.41 5.58
CA GLN A 145 14.28 -6.55 5.84
C GLN A 145 13.16 -6.76 4.83
N MET A 146 13.52 -7.01 3.57
CA MET A 146 12.54 -7.29 2.51
C MET A 146 11.89 -8.66 2.62
N ALA A 147 12.43 -9.60 3.40
CA ALA A 147 11.87 -10.94 3.54
C ALA A 147 10.39 -10.93 3.97
N GLY A 148 10.01 -10.02 4.87
CA GLY A 148 8.61 -9.85 5.28
C GLY A 148 7.69 -9.30 4.18
N VAL A 149 8.23 -8.44 3.30
CA VAL A 149 7.48 -7.86 2.16
C VAL A 149 7.31 -8.88 1.04
N THR A 150 8.29 -9.78 0.87
CA THR A 150 8.23 -10.84 -0.15
C THR A 150 7.24 -11.95 0.20
N GLU A 151 6.92 -12.15 1.50
CA GLU A 151 5.91 -13.12 1.91
C GLU A 151 4.49 -12.67 1.55
N SER A 152 4.18 -11.38 1.65
CA SER A 152 2.89 -10.81 1.24
C SER A 152 3.02 -9.31 0.96
N PRO A 153 3.04 -8.88 -0.31
CA PRO A 153 3.14 -7.45 -0.66
C PRO A 153 2.02 -6.59 -0.06
N VAL A 154 0.83 -7.17 0.10
CA VAL A 154 -0.30 -6.57 0.84
C VAL A 154 -0.80 -7.58 1.85
N ASP A 155 -0.47 -7.39 3.13
CA ASP A 155 -0.91 -8.27 4.21
C ASP A 155 -2.23 -7.77 4.81
N PHE A 156 -3.34 -8.39 4.40
CA PHE A 156 -4.66 -8.08 4.96
C PHE A 156 -4.84 -8.59 6.40
N SER A 157 -3.91 -9.36 6.96
CA SER A 157 -4.04 -9.87 8.34
C SER A 157 -4.06 -8.74 9.37
N MET A 158 -3.34 -7.64 9.10
CA MET A 158 -3.34 -6.43 9.93
C MET A 158 -4.70 -5.73 10.00
N TYR A 159 -5.54 -5.91 8.97
CA TYR A 159 -6.88 -5.32 8.90
C TYR A 159 -7.97 -6.22 9.44
N LYS A 160 -7.64 -7.41 9.95
CA LYS A 160 -8.63 -8.41 10.39
C LYS A 160 -9.61 -7.88 11.45
N GLU A 161 -9.11 -7.09 12.40
CA GLU A 161 -9.93 -6.49 13.44
C GLU A 161 -10.84 -5.38 12.91
N TYR A 162 -10.48 -4.80 11.75
CA TYR A 162 -11.21 -3.74 11.06
C TYR A 162 -12.14 -4.26 9.96
N ALA A 163 -12.20 -5.57 9.72
CA ALA A 163 -12.96 -6.13 8.60
C ALA A 163 -14.44 -5.72 8.55
N LYS A 164 -15.04 -5.40 9.72
CA LYS A 164 -16.43 -4.92 9.82
C LYS A 164 -16.58 -3.42 9.59
N ASP A 165 -15.47 -2.68 9.66
CA ASP A 165 -15.45 -1.24 9.47
C ASP A 165 -15.24 -0.89 7.98
N PHE A 166 -14.86 -1.88 7.15
CA PHE A 166 -14.73 -1.67 5.71
C PHE A 166 -16.09 -1.49 5.04
N ILE A 167 -16.17 -0.45 4.22
CA ILE A 167 -17.18 -0.34 3.17
C ILE A 167 -16.77 -1.38 2.11
N PHE A 168 -17.68 -2.30 1.78
CA PHE A 168 -17.40 -3.39 0.88
C PHE A 168 -18.30 -3.29 -0.35
N GLU A 169 -17.69 -2.96 -1.46
CA GLU A 169 -18.34 -2.78 -2.75
C GLU A 169 -17.79 -3.77 -3.80
N GLU A 170 -18.50 -3.90 -4.89
CA GLU A 170 -18.07 -4.69 -6.04
C GLU A 170 -18.39 -3.98 -7.35
N THR A 171 -17.48 -4.15 -8.32
CA THR A 171 -17.67 -3.82 -9.72
C THR A 171 -17.95 -5.08 -10.52
N HIS A 172 -17.93 -5.02 -11.85
CA HIS A 172 -17.99 -6.20 -12.71
C HIS A 172 -16.84 -7.19 -12.44
N ASP A 173 -15.61 -6.69 -12.31
CA ASP A 173 -14.39 -7.52 -12.25
C ASP A 173 -13.64 -7.45 -10.91
N GLU A 174 -14.04 -6.55 -10.00
CA GLU A 174 -13.27 -6.27 -8.79
C GLU A 174 -14.14 -6.24 -7.53
N TYR A 175 -13.52 -6.59 -6.40
CA TYR A 175 -13.96 -6.23 -5.07
C TYR A 175 -13.24 -4.95 -4.66
N VAL A 176 -13.98 -4.01 -4.05
CA VAL A 176 -13.43 -2.76 -3.52
C VAL A 176 -13.66 -2.71 -2.03
N LEU A 177 -12.56 -2.62 -1.29
CA LEU A 177 -12.54 -2.53 0.17
C LEU A 177 -12.08 -1.13 0.56
N THR A 178 -12.92 -0.33 1.20
CA THR A 178 -12.59 1.03 1.65
C THR A 178 -12.68 1.12 3.17
N LEU A 179 -11.60 1.53 3.83
CA LEU A 179 -11.53 1.77 5.26
C LEU A 179 -11.33 3.25 5.52
N GLU A 180 -12.34 3.90 6.12
CA GLU A 180 -12.28 5.30 6.49
C GLU A 180 -12.28 5.46 8.02
N GLY A 181 -11.49 6.40 8.52
CA GLY A 181 -11.50 6.64 9.94
C GLY A 181 -10.57 7.73 10.45
N SER A 182 -10.50 7.82 11.77
CA SER A 182 -9.65 8.75 12.50
C SER A 182 -9.52 8.35 13.97
N GLY A 183 -8.61 8.98 14.70
CA GLY A 183 -8.46 8.84 16.15
C GLY A 183 -7.55 7.70 16.57
N GLU A 184 -7.57 7.36 17.86
CA GLU A 184 -6.60 6.49 18.52
C GLU A 184 -6.50 5.09 17.89
N LYS A 185 -7.65 4.47 17.59
CA LYS A 185 -7.71 3.15 16.94
C LYS A 185 -6.90 3.11 15.63
N PHE A 186 -7.00 4.16 14.82
CA PHE A 186 -6.27 4.25 13.56
C PHE A 186 -4.81 4.71 13.74
N SER A 187 -4.51 5.41 14.83
CA SER A 187 -3.12 5.72 15.22
C SER A 187 -2.35 4.44 15.58
N GLU A 188 -3.00 3.50 16.25
CA GLU A 188 -2.41 2.17 16.54
C GLU A 188 -2.18 1.36 15.26
N LEU A 189 -3.15 1.33 14.33
CA LEU A 189 -2.97 0.68 13.02
C LEU A 189 -1.79 1.27 12.26
N MET A 190 -1.68 2.60 12.22
CA MET A 190 -0.56 3.27 11.54
C MET A 190 0.80 2.98 12.19
N LYS A 191 0.86 2.92 13.52
CA LYS A 191 2.08 2.52 14.23
C LYS A 191 2.51 1.09 13.87
N GLU A 192 1.55 0.17 13.76
CA GLU A 192 1.83 -1.21 13.34
C GLU A 192 2.32 -1.26 11.88
N MET A 193 1.66 -0.53 10.96
CA MET A 193 2.08 -0.45 9.55
C MET A 193 3.49 0.13 9.40
N LEU A 194 3.78 1.23 10.09
CA LEU A 194 5.11 1.86 10.07
C LEU A 194 6.16 0.93 10.68
N GLY A 195 5.86 0.28 11.81
CA GLY A 195 6.79 -0.63 12.46
C GLY A 195 7.17 -1.86 11.63
N LYS A 196 6.27 -2.32 10.75
CA LYS A 196 6.54 -3.44 9.82
C LYS A 196 7.29 -3.02 8.56
N ASN A 197 7.08 -1.79 8.08
CA ASN A 197 7.55 -1.35 6.77
C ASN A 197 8.74 -0.36 6.83
N MET A 198 9.15 0.09 8.02
CA MET A 198 10.31 0.98 8.12
C MET A 198 11.61 0.20 8.08
N PRO A 199 12.57 0.58 7.22
CA PRO A 199 13.91 0.00 7.24
C PRO A 199 14.58 0.29 8.61
N LEU A 200 15.01 -0.76 9.30
CA LEU A 200 15.90 -0.63 10.46
C LEU A 200 17.22 -0.05 9.96
N GLY A 201 17.63 1.11 10.47
CA GLY A 201 18.98 1.65 10.16
C GLY A 201 19.04 3.07 9.67
N THR A 202 17.92 3.78 9.56
CA THR A 202 17.96 5.24 9.46
C THR A 202 17.83 5.78 10.88
N ASP A 203 18.96 6.19 11.49
CA ASP A 203 18.97 6.89 12.80
C ASP A 203 18.15 8.20 12.77
N GLU A 204 17.67 8.59 11.59
CA GLU A 204 16.74 9.68 11.33
C GLU A 204 15.31 9.20 11.07
N ALA A 205 15.04 7.88 11.19
CA ALA A 205 13.68 7.35 11.11
C ALA A 205 12.83 7.97 12.23
N MET A 206 11.66 8.46 11.88
CA MET A 206 10.71 9.05 12.84
C MET A 206 10.60 8.17 14.09
N PRO A 207 10.82 8.71 15.29
CA PRO A 207 10.76 7.91 16.49
C PRO A 207 9.37 7.27 16.59
N VAL A 208 9.30 5.94 16.62
CA VAL A 208 8.05 5.19 16.81
C VAL A 208 7.37 5.57 18.14
N GLU A 209 8.13 6.21 19.03
CA GLU A 209 7.67 6.74 20.33
C GLU A 209 7.02 8.13 20.24
N ALA A 210 7.02 8.80 19.06
CA ALA A 210 6.35 10.08 18.90
C ALA A 210 4.84 9.92 19.17
N ASP A 211 4.26 10.91 19.85
CA ASP A 211 2.81 10.97 20.07
C ASP A 211 2.12 11.24 18.73
N MET A 212 1.76 10.14 18.05
CA MET A 212 1.18 10.15 16.71
C MET A 212 -0.34 10.12 16.82
N LYS A 213 -1.00 11.04 16.12
CA LYS A 213 -2.45 11.11 16.02
C LYS A 213 -2.88 11.10 14.55
N VAL A 214 -3.66 10.11 14.17
CA VAL A 214 -4.33 10.05 12.86
C VAL A 214 -5.58 10.93 12.91
N GLU A 215 -5.59 12.02 12.13
CA GLU A 215 -6.72 12.92 12.01
C GLU A 215 -7.72 12.43 10.95
N LYS A 216 -7.19 11.83 9.89
CA LYS A 216 -7.97 11.22 8.80
C LYS A 216 -7.16 10.10 8.16
N ILE A 217 -7.82 9.00 7.86
CA ILE A 217 -7.31 7.96 6.99
C ILE A 217 -8.43 7.46 6.08
N ASN A 218 -8.09 7.25 4.82
CA ASN A 218 -8.91 6.54 3.84
C ASN A 218 -7.99 5.59 3.09
N LEU A 219 -8.25 4.29 3.22
CA LEU A 219 -7.53 3.23 2.51
C LEU A 219 -8.52 2.54 1.58
N GLN A 220 -8.16 2.40 0.32
CA GLN A 220 -8.94 1.65 -0.65
C GLN A 220 -8.07 0.59 -1.32
N PHE A 221 -8.61 -0.60 -1.47
CA PHE A 221 -8.01 -1.72 -2.18
C PHE A 221 -8.96 -2.22 -3.24
N SER A 222 -8.46 -2.37 -4.47
CA SER A 222 -9.16 -3.07 -5.56
C SER A 222 -8.56 -4.46 -5.73
N ILE A 223 -9.40 -5.50 -5.67
CA ILE A 223 -9.00 -6.91 -5.69
C ILE A 223 -9.72 -7.58 -6.86
N ASP A 224 -8.97 -8.21 -7.77
CA ASP A 224 -9.53 -8.94 -8.90
C ASP A 224 -10.41 -10.11 -8.44
N LYS A 225 -11.64 -10.22 -8.98
CA LYS A 225 -12.62 -11.24 -8.57
C LYS A 225 -12.23 -12.66 -8.92
N LYS A 226 -11.41 -12.85 -9.95
CA LYS A 226 -11.02 -14.18 -10.44
C LYS A 226 -9.80 -14.73 -9.75
N THR A 227 -8.79 -13.86 -9.58
CA THR A 227 -7.49 -14.24 -9.05
C THR A 227 -7.30 -13.92 -7.57
N PHE A 228 -8.08 -12.98 -7.03
CA PHE A 228 -7.95 -12.38 -5.72
C PHE A 228 -6.64 -11.63 -5.49
N PHE A 229 -5.87 -11.35 -6.54
CA PHE A 229 -4.73 -10.44 -6.41
C PHE A 229 -5.20 -9.01 -6.24
N THR A 230 -4.50 -8.26 -5.40
CA THR A 230 -4.66 -6.81 -5.29
C THR A 230 -4.14 -6.17 -6.57
N LYS A 231 -4.94 -5.28 -7.16
CA LYS A 231 -4.61 -4.54 -8.39
C LYS A 231 -4.25 -3.09 -8.09
N ASP A 232 -5.05 -2.45 -7.27
CA ASP A 232 -4.86 -1.05 -6.95
C ASP A 232 -4.92 -0.83 -5.44
N PHE A 233 -4.18 0.17 -5.02
CA PHE A 233 -4.13 0.65 -3.65
C PHE A 233 -4.13 2.18 -3.65
N ASP A 234 -5.05 2.76 -2.86
CA ASP A 234 -5.13 4.19 -2.64
C ASP A 234 -5.12 4.49 -1.14
N MET A 235 -4.36 5.49 -0.73
CA MET A 235 -4.33 5.97 0.65
C MET A 235 -4.33 7.48 0.70
N ASP A 236 -5.32 8.04 1.40
CA ASP A 236 -5.30 9.43 1.86
C ASP A 236 -5.12 9.47 3.36
N MET A 237 -4.13 10.18 3.85
CA MET A 237 -3.85 10.28 5.27
C MET A 237 -3.52 11.69 5.70
N ILE A 238 -4.04 12.07 6.86
CA ILE A 238 -3.63 13.26 7.60
C ILE A 238 -3.28 12.82 9.01
N MET A 239 -2.05 13.06 9.42
CA MET A 239 -1.61 12.77 10.78
C MET A 239 -0.81 13.92 11.37
N THR A 240 -0.82 14.04 12.68
CA THR A 240 0.04 14.93 13.46
C THR A 240 0.93 14.10 14.37
N MET A 241 2.17 14.56 14.52
CA MET A 241 3.15 14.02 15.44
C MET A 241 3.66 15.15 16.33
N ASP A 242 3.94 14.85 17.60
CA ASP A 242 4.62 15.77 18.50
C ASP A 242 6.03 15.22 18.76
N GLU A 243 7.03 15.92 18.27
CA GLU A 243 8.42 15.62 18.52
C GLU A 243 9.04 16.71 19.37
N GLN A 244 9.31 16.40 20.63
CA GLN A 244 9.93 17.31 21.61
C GLN A 244 9.21 18.68 21.76
N GLY A 245 7.87 18.67 21.61
CA GLY A 245 7.04 19.87 21.68
C GLY A 245 6.86 20.60 20.35
N GLN A 246 7.46 20.10 19.27
CA GLN A 246 7.26 20.59 17.92
C GLN A 246 6.23 19.72 17.19
N LYS A 247 5.14 20.34 16.76
CA LYS A 247 4.09 19.65 16.02
C LYS A 247 4.44 19.60 14.54
N ILE A 248 4.43 18.38 13.99
CA ILE A 248 4.59 18.11 12.57
C ILE A 248 3.27 17.56 12.06
N LYS A 249 2.69 18.19 11.04
CA LYS A 249 1.53 17.67 10.34
C LYS A 249 1.96 17.09 9.02
N VAL A 250 1.56 15.85 8.77
CA VAL A 250 1.80 15.12 7.52
C VAL A 250 0.48 14.92 6.81
N THR A 251 0.40 15.38 5.58
CA THR A 251 -0.68 15.04 4.66
C THR A 251 -0.07 14.20 3.55
N GLN A 252 -0.62 13.00 3.31
CA GLN A 252 -0.08 12.07 2.33
C GLN A 252 -1.21 11.48 1.48
N ASN A 253 -0.98 11.44 0.17
CA ASN A 253 -1.75 10.67 -0.78
C ASN A 253 -0.81 9.68 -1.46
N VAL A 254 -1.19 8.42 -1.52
CA VAL A 254 -0.47 7.35 -2.22
C VAL A 254 -1.44 6.65 -3.13
N THR A 255 -1.09 6.52 -4.39
CA THR A 255 -1.77 5.65 -5.34
C THR A 255 -0.79 4.62 -5.86
N GLY A 256 -1.23 3.38 -5.97
CA GLY A 256 -0.41 2.29 -6.46
C GLY A 256 -1.21 1.34 -7.33
N THR A 257 -0.64 0.94 -8.47
CA THR A 257 -1.20 -0.06 -9.37
C THR A 257 -0.24 -1.23 -9.50
N MET A 258 -0.77 -2.45 -9.35
CA MET A 258 -0.01 -3.70 -9.48
C MET A 258 -0.43 -4.40 -10.77
N THR A 259 0.53 -4.65 -11.64
CA THR A 259 0.33 -5.31 -12.95
C THR A 259 1.34 -6.43 -13.16
N LYS A 260 1.26 -7.15 -14.26
CA LYS A 260 2.17 -8.25 -14.62
C LYS A 260 2.42 -9.25 -13.47
N ILE A 261 1.37 -9.54 -12.70
CA ILE A 261 1.48 -10.49 -11.59
C ILE A 261 1.81 -11.87 -12.15
N ASN A 262 2.96 -12.43 -11.72
CA ASN A 262 3.55 -13.67 -12.23
C ASN A 262 3.98 -13.61 -13.72
N GLU A 263 4.14 -12.40 -14.27
CA GLU A 263 4.45 -12.18 -15.69
C GLU A 263 5.69 -11.29 -15.89
N VAL A 264 6.42 -10.96 -14.83
CA VAL A 264 7.67 -10.19 -14.94
C VAL A 264 8.78 -11.11 -15.44
N ASP A 265 9.47 -10.66 -16.51
CA ASP A 265 10.62 -11.34 -17.05
C ASP A 265 11.81 -11.33 -16.07
N GLU A 266 12.78 -12.23 -16.27
CA GLU A 266 14.01 -12.29 -15.48
C GLU A 266 14.72 -10.92 -15.39
N ILE A 267 14.94 -10.43 -14.17
CA ILE A 267 15.63 -9.16 -13.91
C ILE A 267 17.14 -9.39 -13.95
N LYS A 268 17.81 -8.81 -14.95
CA LYS A 268 19.27 -8.86 -15.12
C LYS A 268 19.87 -7.48 -14.94
N ILE A 269 20.97 -7.42 -14.18
CA ILE A 269 21.75 -6.19 -14.11
C ILE A 269 22.56 -6.06 -15.41
N PRO A 270 22.44 -4.92 -16.14
CA PRO A 270 23.26 -4.69 -17.32
C PRO A 270 24.75 -4.87 -17.02
N LYS A 271 25.47 -5.59 -17.90
CA LYS A 271 26.87 -5.90 -17.69
C LYS A 271 27.73 -4.65 -17.51
N GLU A 272 27.41 -3.58 -18.21
CA GLU A 272 28.11 -2.29 -18.07
C GLU A 272 27.97 -1.70 -16.66
N ILE A 273 26.86 -1.94 -15.96
CA ILE A 273 26.67 -1.54 -14.56
C ILE A 273 27.59 -2.35 -13.66
N ILE A 274 27.61 -3.68 -13.84
CA ILE A 274 28.43 -4.58 -13.03
C ILE A 274 29.91 -4.24 -13.17
N ASP A 275 30.38 -4.02 -14.42
CA ASP A 275 31.78 -3.79 -14.73
C ASP A 275 32.28 -2.41 -14.26
N ASN A 276 31.40 -1.40 -14.20
CA ASN A 276 31.78 -0.01 -13.93
C ASN A 276 31.31 0.53 -12.56
N ALA A 277 30.52 -0.23 -11.81
CA ALA A 277 30.05 0.22 -10.49
C ALA A 277 31.21 0.39 -9.50
N GLN A 278 31.22 1.52 -8.84
CA GLN A 278 32.15 1.78 -7.73
C GLN A 278 31.70 0.98 -6.51
N LYS A 279 32.66 0.37 -5.81
CA LYS A 279 32.35 -0.28 -4.52
C LYS A 279 32.27 0.78 -3.44
N MET A 280 31.16 0.80 -2.72
CA MET A 280 31.05 1.63 -1.52
C MET A 280 31.89 1.03 -0.40
N ASP A 281 32.75 1.84 0.22
CA ASP A 281 33.51 1.41 1.38
C ASP A 281 32.60 1.40 2.62
N SER A 282 32.57 0.29 3.35
CA SER A 282 31.80 0.09 4.59
C SER A 282 32.20 1.02 5.75
N ARG A 283 33.12 1.98 5.53
CA ARG A 283 33.70 2.86 6.57
C ARG A 283 33.14 4.29 6.56
N THR A 284 32.22 4.66 5.68
CA THR A 284 31.83 6.07 5.51
C THR A 284 30.71 6.52 6.46
N ASN A 285 30.12 5.61 7.25
CA ASN A 285 29.03 5.94 8.20
C ASN A 285 29.51 6.15 9.65
N GLN A 286 30.77 6.53 9.88
CA GLN A 286 31.27 6.92 11.21
C GLN A 286 31.87 8.34 11.17
N GLN A 287 31.10 9.34 10.81
CA GLN A 287 31.40 10.74 11.14
C GLN A 287 30.12 11.52 11.42
#